data_cdabe50a6e34a12428ebcd9b531f9c22
#
_entry.id   cdabe50a6e34a12428ebcd9b531f9c22
#
_cell.length_a   1.000
_cell.length_b   1.000
_cell.length_c   1.000
_cell.angle_alpha   90.00
_cell.angle_beta   90.00
_cell.angle_gamma   90.00
#
_symmetry.space_group_name_H-M   'P 1'
#
loop_
_entity.id
_entity.type
_entity.pdbx_description
1 polymer ?
#
loop_
_entity_poly.entity_id
_entity_poly.type
_entity_poly.pdbx_seq_one_letter_code
_entity_poly.pdbx_strand_id
1 'polypeptide(L)'
;MYKFKEEINMDNCIFCKIANGEIPSATLYEDEDFRVILDLGPASKGHALILPKAHAADIYEISDELAAKAMVLAKKMAGKMTEALGCDGFNIVQNNGETAGQTVFHFHMHLIPRYKNDGVGITWKPGTLTDEMKAEILDKMQG
;
A
#
# COMPACT_ATOMS: atom_id res chain seq x y z
N MET A 1 11.33 -15.87 7.33
CA MET A 1 10.54 -14.88 6.67
C MET A 1 11.23 -14.12 5.57
N TYR A 2 12.44 -13.71 5.75
CA TYR A 2 13.27 -13.24 4.66
C TYR A 2 13.44 -14.26 3.53
N LYS A 3 13.42 -15.56 3.86
CA LYS A 3 13.46 -16.63 2.86
C LYS A 3 12.32 -16.52 1.85
N PHE A 4 11.11 -16.19 2.30
CA PHE A 4 9.95 -16.08 1.40
C PHE A 4 10.10 -14.90 0.45
N LYS A 5 10.70 -13.81 0.90
CA LYS A 5 10.94 -12.63 0.07
C LYS A 5 11.89 -12.97 -1.09
N GLU A 6 12.95 -13.73 -0.82
CA GLU A 6 13.92 -14.14 -1.82
C GLU A 6 13.37 -15.16 -2.82
N GLU A 7 12.42 -16.00 -2.38
CA GLU A 7 11.80 -17.03 -3.20
C GLU A 7 10.66 -16.51 -4.07
N ILE A 8 10.08 -15.36 -3.73
CA ILE A 8 8.96 -14.78 -4.48
C ILE A 8 9.49 -13.99 -5.68
N ASN A 9 9.04 -14.38 -6.85
CA ASN A 9 9.36 -13.74 -8.12
C ASN A 9 8.08 -13.58 -8.95
N MET A 10 8.21 -13.08 -10.18
CA MET A 10 7.04 -12.85 -11.04
C MET A 10 6.22 -14.10 -11.33
N ASP A 11 6.87 -15.29 -11.36
CA ASP A 11 6.18 -16.53 -11.74
C ASP A 11 5.28 -17.06 -10.63
N ASN A 12 5.64 -16.83 -9.36
CA ASN A 12 4.88 -17.35 -8.22
C ASN A 12 4.21 -16.24 -7.38
N CYS A 13 4.24 -15.01 -7.84
CA CYS A 13 3.63 -13.88 -7.14
C CYS A 13 2.18 -13.70 -7.57
N ILE A 14 1.25 -13.85 -6.61
CA ILE A 14 -0.17 -13.70 -6.89
C ILE A 14 -0.51 -12.28 -7.37
N PHE A 15 0.14 -11.25 -6.82
CA PHE A 15 -0.13 -9.86 -7.24
C PHE A 15 0.45 -9.55 -8.62
N CYS A 16 1.56 -10.17 -9.01
CA CYS A 16 2.02 -10.10 -10.39
C CYS A 16 0.97 -10.66 -11.35
N LYS A 17 0.40 -11.80 -11.00
CA LYS A 17 -0.62 -12.46 -11.83
C LYS A 17 -1.90 -11.64 -11.94
N ILE A 18 -2.33 -11.04 -10.83
CA ILE A 18 -3.51 -10.17 -10.83
C ILE A 18 -3.22 -8.89 -11.61
N ALA A 19 -2.09 -8.24 -11.35
CA ALA A 19 -1.72 -6.98 -11.99
C ALA A 19 -1.60 -7.12 -13.50
N ASN A 20 -1.12 -8.28 -13.98
CA ASN A 20 -0.92 -8.55 -15.39
C ASN A 20 -2.11 -9.26 -16.06
N GLY A 21 -3.21 -9.44 -15.33
CA GLY A 21 -4.47 -9.92 -15.90
C GLY A 21 -4.58 -11.44 -16.02
N GLU A 22 -3.64 -12.20 -15.50
CA GLU A 22 -3.71 -13.67 -15.50
C GLU A 22 -4.79 -14.20 -14.57
N ILE A 23 -5.02 -13.51 -13.45
CA ILE A 23 -6.07 -13.83 -12.50
C ILE A 23 -7.10 -12.70 -12.54
N PRO A 24 -8.40 -13.00 -12.73
CA PRO A 24 -9.44 -11.98 -12.75
C PRO A 24 -9.55 -11.20 -11.44
N SER A 25 -9.93 -9.95 -11.55
CA SER A 25 -10.13 -9.07 -10.40
C SER A 25 -11.17 -8.00 -10.71
N ALA A 26 -11.75 -7.41 -9.66
CA ALA A 26 -12.61 -6.24 -9.81
C ALA A 26 -11.72 -5.02 -10.01
N THR A 27 -11.43 -4.69 -11.25
CA THR A 27 -10.49 -3.63 -11.63
C THR A 27 -11.18 -2.29 -11.72
N LEU A 28 -10.68 -1.30 -10.96
CA LEU A 28 -11.18 0.08 -10.98
C LEU A 28 -10.46 0.94 -12.02
N TYR A 29 -9.19 0.64 -12.28
CA TYR A 29 -8.34 1.42 -13.17
C TYR A 29 -7.16 0.56 -13.63
N GLU A 30 -6.66 0.82 -14.81
CA GLU A 30 -5.47 0.15 -15.33
C GLU A 30 -4.73 1.07 -16.29
N ASP A 31 -3.39 1.07 -16.22
CA ASP A 31 -2.53 1.71 -17.21
C ASP A 31 -1.32 0.81 -17.49
N GLU A 32 -0.29 1.35 -18.12
CA GLU A 32 0.91 0.58 -18.46
C GLU A 32 1.66 0.06 -17.24
N ASP A 33 1.63 0.81 -16.14
CA ASP A 33 2.44 0.55 -14.96
C ASP A 33 1.67 -0.08 -13.81
N PHE A 34 0.35 0.15 -13.73
CA PHE A 34 -0.45 -0.22 -12.56
C PHE A 34 -1.79 -0.83 -12.91
N ARG A 35 -2.30 -1.60 -11.96
CA ARG A 35 -3.71 -2.00 -11.92
C ARG A 35 -4.24 -1.68 -10.51
N VAL A 36 -5.42 -1.07 -10.44
CA VAL A 36 -6.10 -0.79 -9.17
C VAL A 36 -7.29 -1.72 -9.07
N ILE A 37 -7.32 -2.51 -8.00
CA ILE A 37 -8.36 -3.53 -7.80
C ILE A 37 -9.05 -3.32 -6.46
N LEU A 38 -10.26 -3.87 -6.32
CA LEU A 38 -10.93 -3.95 -5.02
C LEU A 38 -10.30 -5.06 -4.19
N ASP A 39 -10.06 -4.78 -2.90
CA ASP A 39 -9.60 -5.79 -1.96
C ASP A 39 -10.76 -6.72 -1.60
N LEU A 40 -10.51 -8.04 -1.64
CA LEU A 40 -11.53 -9.04 -1.32
C LEU A 40 -11.77 -9.19 0.19
N GLY A 41 -10.85 -8.69 1.02
CA GLY A 41 -11.00 -8.63 2.46
C GLY A 41 -11.02 -7.19 2.96
N PRO A 42 -12.01 -6.38 2.54
CA PRO A 42 -11.94 -4.93 2.71
C PRO A 42 -12.04 -4.48 4.17
N ALA A 43 -11.25 -3.47 4.51
CA ALA A 43 -11.39 -2.77 5.80
C ALA A 43 -12.63 -1.88 5.83
N SER A 44 -13.02 -1.35 4.66
CA SER A 44 -14.20 -0.51 4.50
C SER A 44 -14.77 -0.68 3.09
N LYS A 45 -15.94 -0.12 2.87
CA LYS A 45 -16.57 -0.12 1.54
C LYS A 45 -15.68 0.67 0.56
N GLY A 46 -15.21 0.00 -0.46
CA GLY A 46 -14.37 0.60 -1.49
C GLY A 46 -12.87 0.46 -1.26
N HIS A 47 -12.45 -0.28 -0.23
CA HIS A 47 -11.03 -0.55 0.00
C HIS A 47 -10.41 -1.15 -1.26
N ALA A 48 -9.42 -0.47 -1.82
CA ALA A 48 -8.77 -0.85 -3.06
C ALA A 48 -7.26 -0.97 -2.88
N LEU A 49 -6.61 -1.60 -3.85
CA LEU A 49 -5.16 -1.79 -3.88
C LEU A 49 -4.60 -1.26 -5.19
N ILE A 50 -3.54 -0.47 -5.11
CA ILE A 50 -2.72 -0.13 -6.28
C ILE A 50 -1.63 -1.18 -6.39
N LEU A 51 -1.58 -1.88 -7.52
CA LEU A 51 -0.60 -2.91 -7.80
C LEU A 51 0.28 -2.48 -8.98
N PRO A 52 1.60 -2.31 -8.78
CA PRO A 52 2.50 -2.17 -9.92
C PRO A 52 2.52 -3.47 -10.74
N LYS A 53 2.60 -3.37 -12.05
CA LYS A 53 2.74 -4.53 -12.94
C LYS A 53 4.13 -5.14 -12.86
N ALA A 54 5.15 -4.30 -12.66
CA ALA A 54 6.51 -4.74 -12.39
C ALA A 54 6.62 -5.24 -10.96
N HIS A 55 7.36 -6.32 -10.75
CA HIS A 55 7.53 -6.88 -9.41
C HIS A 55 8.61 -6.12 -8.63
N ALA A 56 8.24 -5.69 -7.43
CA ALA A 56 9.15 -5.26 -6.39
C ALA A 56 8.54 -5.69 -5.07
N ALA A 57 9.33 -6.21 -4.14
CA ALA A 57 8.77 -6.77 -2.92
C ALA A 57 8.18 -5.69 -2.00
N ASP A 58 8.81 -4.53 -1.94
CA ASP A 58 8.47 -3.49 -0.98
C ASP A 58 9.03 -2.13 -1.45
N ILE A 59 8.94 -1.12 -0.57
CA ILE A 59 9.41 0.23 -0.88
C ILE A 59 10.92 0.30 -1.06
N TYR A 60 11.66 -0.63 -0.48
CA TYR A 60 13.12 -0.64 -0.62
C TYR A 60 13.57 -1.11 -2.00
N GLU A 61 12.76 -1.92 -2.66
CA GLU A 61 13.07 -2.48 -3.98
C GLU A 61 12.44 -1.73 -5.14
N ILE A 62 11.30 -1.06 -4.93
CA ILE A 62 10.62 -0.35 -6.01
C ILE A 62 11.50 0.80 -6.52
N SER A 63 11.44 1.07 -7.83
CA SER A 63 12.19 2.19 -8.40
C SER A 63 11.60 3.54 -7.95
N ASP A 64 12.44 4.56 -7.89
CA ASP A 64 12.00 5.92 -7.55
C ASP A 64 10.91 6.39 -8.51
N GLU A 65 11.05 6.09 -9.79
CA GLU A 65 10.09 6.47 -10.82
C GLU A 65 8.71 5.85 -10.54
N LEU A 66 8.67 4.53 -10.30
CA LEU A 66 7.39 3.87 -10.00
C LEU A 66 6.82 4.29 -8.66
N ALA A 67 7.65 4.51 -7.65
CA ALA A 67 7.18 5.02 -6.36
C ALA A 67 6.49 6.37 -6.51
N ALA A 68 7.09 7.28 -7.28
CA ALA A 68 6.51 8.59 -7.56
C ALA A 68 5.18 8.47 -8.31
N LYS A 69 5.14 7.65 -9.35
CA LYS A 69 3.92 7.41 -10.13
C LYS A 69 2.81 6.77 -9.28
N ALA A 70 3.17 5.86 -8.38
CA ALA A 70 2.20 5.23 -7.48
C ALA A 70 1.52 6.25 -6.57
N MET A 71 2.27 7.19 -6.01
CA MET A 71 1.70 8.23 -5.16
C MET A 71 0.81 9.20 -5.96
N VAL A 72 1.21 9.57 -7.16
CA VAL A 72 0.37 10.40 -8.04
C VAL A 72 -0.94 9.68 -8.37
N LEU A 73 -0.87 8.39 -8.67
CA LEU A 73 -2.07 7.59 -8.94
C LEU A 73 -2.95 7.49 -7.69
N ALA A 74 -2.34 7.29 -6.51
CA ALA A 74 -3.08 7.27 -5.25
C ALA A 74 -3.87 8.56 -5.04
N LYS A 75 -3.26 9.71 -5.31
CA LYS A 75 -3.93 11.01 -5.23
C LYS A 75 -5.14 11.09 -6.16
N LYS A 76 -4.97 10.67 -7.42
CA LYS A 76 -6.05 10.69 -8.42
C LYS A 76 -7.20 9.77 -8.00
N MET A 77 -6.87 8.56 -7.57
CA MET A 77 -7.87 7.58 -7.15
C MET A 77 -8.60 8.04 -5.88
N ALA A 78 -7.88 8.60 -4.92
CA ALA A 78 -8.49 9.11 -3.69
C ALA A 78 -9.54 10.19 -4.00
N GLY A 79 -9.22 11.13 -4.89
CA GLY A 79 -10.17 12.16 -5.30
C GLY A 79 -11.41 11.58 -5.98
N LYS A 80 -11.19 10.69 -6.94
CA LYS A 80 -12.27 10.05 -7.70
C LYS A 80 -13.16 9.17 -6.81
N MET A 81 -12.55 8.39 -5.93
CA MET A 81 -13.27 7.50 -5.03
C MET A 81 -14.06 8.27 -3.96
N THR A 82 -13.48 9.36 -3.45
CA THR A 82 -14.16 10.23 -2.49
C THR A 82 -15.43 10.82 -3.09
N GLU A 83 -15.33 11.32 -4.32
CA GLU A 83 -16.49 11.86 -5.04
C GLU A 83 -17.54 10.78 -5.30
N ALA A 84 -17.12 9.62 -5.77
CA ALA A 84 -18.03 8.54 -6.13
C ALA A 84 -18.69 7.87 -4.94
N LEU A 85 -17.97 7.70 -3.83
CA LEU A 85 -18.45 6.93 -2.68
C LEU A 85 -18.98 7.81 -1.54
N GLY A 86 -18.68 9.11 -1.56
CA GLY A 86 -19.13 10.03 -0.51
C GLY A 86 -18.52 9.74 0.85
N CYS A 87 -17.27 9.27 0.89
CA CYS A 87 -16.59 8.99 2.15
C CYS A 87 -16.22 10.28 2.91
N ASP A 88 -16.02 10.14 4.22
CA ASP A 88 -15.73 11.27 5.12
C ASP A 88 -14.24 11.51 5.31
N GLY A 89 -13.42 10.56 4.94
CA GLY A 89 -11.98 10.62 5.04
C GLY A 89 -11.34 9.53 4.19
N PHE A 90 -10.00 9.48 4.17
CA PHE A 90 -9.30 8.54 3.31
C PHE A 90 -7.92 8.23 3.89
N ASN A 91 -7.60 6.94 3.98
CA ASN A 91 -6.27 6.50 4.35
C ASN A 91 -5.56 5.92 3.14
N ILE A 92 -4.31 6.27 2.99
CA ILE A 92 -3.39 5.65 2.04
C ILE A 92 -2.33 4.95 2.88
N VAL A 93 -2.25 3.62 2.76
CA VAL A 93 -1.37 2.80 3.60
C VAL A 93 -0.47 1.97 2.71
N GLN A 94 0.83 1.98 3.01
CA GLN A 94 1.79 1.15 2.33
C GLN A 94 2.68 0.51 3.41
N ASN A 95 2.74 -0.81 3.43
CA ASN A 95 3.43 -1.57 4.47
C ASN A 95 4.69 -2.23 3.92
N ASN A 96 5.75 -2.21 4.71
CA ASN A 96 7.04 -2.79 4.34
C ASN A 96 7.52 -3.70 5.46
N GLY A 97 7.55 -5.00 5.19
CA GLY A 97 7.93 -6.01 6.15
C GLY A 97 6.74 -6.53 6.95
N GLU A 98 6.89 -7.75 7.44
CA GLU A 98 5.83 -8.44 8.17
C GLU A 98 5.43 -7.72 9.45
N THR A 99 6.41 -7.23 10.21
CA THR A 99 6.15 -6.51 11.47
C THR A 99 5.29 -5.26 11.24
N ALA A 100 5.41 -4.65 10.06
CA ALA A 100 4.62 -3.49 9.69
C ALA A 100 3.26 -3.84 9.06
N GLY A 101 2.95 -5.14 8.91
CA GLY A 101 1.67 -5.58 8.39
C GLY A 101 1.66 -6.01 6.93
N GLN A 102 2.83 -6.12 6.29
CA GLN A 102 2.89 -6.62 4.92
C GLN A 102 2.67 -8.13 4.90
N THR A 103 1.66 -8.58 4.15
CA THR A 103 1.33 -10.00 4.03
C THR A 103 1.65 -10.58 2.65
N VAL A 104 1.67 -9.75 1.61
CA VAL A 104 2.07 -10.14 0.26
C VAL A 104 3.30 -9.34 -0.14
N PHE A 105 4.37 -10.06 -0.55
CA PHE A 105 5.66 -9.44 -0.87
C PHE A 105 5.72 -9.02 -2.34
N HIS A 106 4.78 -8.19 -2.69
CA HIS A 106 4.69 -7.40 -3.90
C HIS A 106 4.20 -6.03 -3.46
N PHE A 107 4.96 -4.99 -3.74
CA PHE A 107 4.62 -3.62 -3.34
C PHE A 107 3.17 -3.32 -3.71
N HIS A 108 2.41 -2.81 -2.76
CA HIS A 108 1.04 -2.36 -3.02
C HIS A 108 0.65 -1.26 -2.05
N MET A 109 -0.24 -0.39 -2.50
CA MET A 109 -0.77 0.68 -1.68
C MET A 109 -2.25 0.43 -1.43
N HIS A 110 -2.64 0.44 -0.15
CA HIS A 110 -4.04 0.39 0.25
C HIS A 110 -4.68 1.75 0.09
N LEU A 111 -5.82 1.79 -0.55
CA LEU A 111 -6.69 2.95 -0.66
C LEU A 111 -7.94 2.66 0.15
N ILE A 112 -8.09 3.31 1.30
CA ILE A 112 -9.13 2.96 2.27
C ILE A 112 -10.04 4.16 2.50
N PRO A 113 -11.21 4.20 1.82
CA PRO A 113 -12.22 5.22 2.12
C PRO A 113 -12.70 5.06 3.55
N ARG A 114 -12.82 6.17 4.28
CA ARG A 114 -13.24 6.13 5.67
C ARG A 114 -14.59 6.80 5.84
N TYR A 115 -15.43 6.18 6.66
CA TYR A 115 -16.78 6.64 6.95
C TYR A 115 -16.95 6.83 8.44
N LYS A 116 -17.76 7.79 8.86
CA LYS A 116 -18.05 7.98 10.30
C LYS A 116 -18.57 6.68 10.90
N ASN A 117 -17.99 6.28 12.03
CA ASN A 117 -18.37 5.08 12.77
C ASN A 117 -18.19 3.77 11.98
N ASP A 118 -17.20 3.72 11.08
CA ASP A 118 -16.94 2.52 10.27
C ASP A 118 -16.22 1.40 11.05
N GLY A 119 -15.74 1.66 12.27
CA GLY A 119 -15.08 0.67 13.11
C GLY A 119 -13.68 0.26 12.67
N VAL A 120 -13.11 0.91 11.66
CA VAL A 120 -11.76 0.58 11.16
C VAL A 120 -10.70 1.14 12.10
N GLY A 121 -9.77 0.28 12.56
CA GLY A 121 -8.73 0.64 13.52
C GLY A 121 -7.39 0.94 12.86
N ILE A 122 -7.23 2.09 12.23
CA ILE A 122 -5.92 2.56 11.75
C ILE A 122 -5.48 3.71 12.66
N THR A 123 -5.15 3.37 13.90
CA THR A 123 -4.77 4.35 14.92
C THR A 123 -3.69 3.75 15.83
N TRP A 124 -3.05 4.61 16.60
CA TRP A 124 -2.08 4.20 17.62
C TRP A 124 -2.22 5.08 18.85
N LYS A 125 -1.72 4.56 19.95
CA LYS A 125 -1.64 5.35 21.19
C LYS A 125 -0.36 6.18 21.15
N PRO A 126 -0.44 7.52 21.26
CA PRO A 126 0.76 8.35 21.26
C PRO A 126 1.71 7.98 22.40
N GLY A 127 2.98 7.82 22.05
CA GLY A 127 4.05 7.65 23.04
C GLY A 127 4.66 8.98 23.42
N THR A 128 5.86 8.95 23.96
CA THR A 128 6.60 10.15 24.37
C THR A 128 7.99 10.14 23.74
N LEU A 129 8.33 11.23 23.06
CA LEU A 129 9.69 11.41 22.54
C LEU A 129 10.56 11.91 23.69
N THR A 130 11.43 11.04 24.21
CA THR A 130 12.38 11.42 25.27
C THR A 130 13.58 12.14 24.65
N ASP A 131 14.31 12.92 25.49
CA ASP A 131 15.51 13.60 25.03
C ASP A 131 16.58 12.61 24.56
N GLU A 132 16.67 11.44 25.20
CA GLU A 132 17.60 10.38 24.83
C GLU A 132 17.29 9.80 23.44
N MET A 133 16.02 9.47 23.21
CA MET A 133 15.57 8.97 21.90
C MET A 133 15.84 9.98 20.80
N LYS A 134 15.54 11.24 21.06
CA LYS A 134 15.75 12.33 20.11
C LYS A 134 17.22 12.44 19.73
N ALA A 135 18.10 12.49 20.72
CA ALA A 135 19.53 12.60 20.49
C ALA A 135 20.08 11.43 19.70
N GLU A 136 19.68 10.21 20.04
CA GLU A 136 20.10 8.99 19.35
C GLU A 136 19.66 8.99 17.88
N ILE A 137 18.40 9.32 17.61
CA ILE A 137 17.86 9.31 16.25
C ILE A 137 18.55 10.37 15.39
N LEU A 138 18.69 11.60 15.93
CA LEU A 138 19.35 12.68 15.20
C LEU A 138 20.79 12.30 14.83
N ASP A 139 21.53 11.71 15.78
CA ASP A 139 22.91 11.27 15.56
C ASP A 139 22.97 10.23 14.44
N LYS A 140 22.12 9.23 14.49
CA LYS A 140 22.08 8.15 13.46
C LYS A 140 21.66 8.65 12.09
N MET A 141 20.75 9.60 12.01
CA MET A 141 20.24 10.10 10.72
C MET A 141 21.19 11.09 10.06
N GLN A 142 22.04 11.75 10.82
CA GLN A 142 23.04 12.69 10.31
C GLN A 142 24.38 12.02 9.95
N GLY A 143 24.54 10.76 10.32
CA GLY A 143 25.75 10.00 10.10
C GLY A 143 25.92 9.41 8.70
#